data_7d1aace916be87167e6b33d9baf88495
#
_entry.id   7d1aace916be87167e6b33d9baf88495
#
_cell.length_a   1.000
_cell.length_b   1.000
_cell.length_c   1.000
_cell.angle_alpha   90.00
_cell.angle_beta   90.00
_cell.angle_gamma   90.00
#
_symmetry.space_group_name_H-M   'P 1'
#
loop_
_entity.id
_entity.type
_entity.pdbx_description
1 polymer ?
#
loop_
_entity_poly.entity_id
_entity_poly.type
_entity_poly.pdbx_seq_one_letter_code
_entity_poly.pdbx_strand_id
1 'polypeptide(L)'
;MSKKLNIDPINTWIKNDSDPLIISGPCSAETYDQLRETCKQLKSHGINLMRAGVWKPRTRPGTFEGNGEDALKWIADIKEELGVQFTVEVANTSHIELALKYGIDILWIGARTTVNPFSVQEIADAIKGTDTPVLIKNPINPDLSLWMGALERINTAGITKMGAIHRGFSMTGKSLSLIHI
;
A
#
# COMPACT_ATOMS: atom_id res chain seq x y z
N MET A 1 -13.28 25.36 -1.06
CA MET A 1 -14.28 24.38 -0.59
C MET A 1 -13.67 22.99 -0.74
N SER A 2 -13.60 22.17 0.32
CA SER A 2 -13.16 20.79 0.21
C SER A 2 -14.19 20.00 -0.62
N LYS A 3 -13.72 19.27 -1.62
CA LYS A 3 -14.58 18.38 -2.42
C LYS A 3 -15.06 17.24 -1.55
N LYS A 4 -16.36 16.94 -1.56
CA LYS A 4 -16.88 15.75 -0.90
C LYS A 4 -16.36 14.52 -1.65
N LEU A 5 -15.62 13.64 -0.96
CA LEU A 5 -15.14 12.40 -1.53
C LEU A 5 -16.27 11.38 -1.62
N ASN A 6 -16.32 10.64 -2.73
CA ASN A 6 -17.19 9.48 -2.89
C ASN A 6 -16.39 8.22 -2.53
N ILE A 7 -16.58 7.70 -1.32
CA ILE A 7 -15.76 6.59 -0.77
C ILE A 7 -16.69 5.47 -0.31
N ASP A 8 -16.40 4.26 -0.75
CA ASP A 8 -17.07 3.06 -0.28
C ASP A 8 -16.60 2.67 1.12
N PRO A 9 -17.49 2.24 2.02
CA PRO A 9 -17.10 1.74 3.33
C PRO A 9 -16.11 0.57 3.23
N ILE A 10 -15.06 0.58 4.06
CA ILE A 10 -13.95 -0.37 3.99
C ILE A 10 -14.40 -1.84 4.10
N ASN A 11 -15.43 -2.11 4.88
CA ASN A 11 -15.99 -3.44 5.08
C ASN A 11 -16.76 -3.98 3.85
N THR A 12 -16.97 -3.16 2.81
CA THR A 12 -17.62 -3.61 1.56
C THR A 12 -16.64 -4.21 0.56
N TRP A 13 -15.35 -3.95 0.70
CA TRP A 13 -14.31 -4.38 -0.24
C TRP A 13 -13.08 -5.05 0.39
N ILE A 14 -12.91 -4.99 1.71
CA ILE A 14 -11.96 -5.85 2.44
C ILE A 14 -12.76 -6.95 3.15
N LYS A 15 -12.46 -8.19 2.82
CA LYS A 15 -12.93 -9.33 3.61
C LYS A 15 -12.11 -9.39 4.89
N ASN A 16 -12.77 -9.18 6.01
CA ASN A 16 -12.13 -9.19 7.31
C ASN A 16 -12.91 -10.09 8.28
N ASP A 17 -12.25 -11.12 8.77
CA ASP A 17 -12.81 -12.04 9.77
C ASP A 17 -12.41 -11.64 11.20
N SER A 18 -11.67 -10.54 11.37
CA SER A 18 -11.16 -10.05 12.65
C SER A 18 -11.54 -8.59 12.91
N ASP A 19 -11.80 -8.24 14.16
CA ASP A 19 -11.94 -6.86 14.62
C ASP A 19 -10.88 -6.60 15.71
N PRO A 20 -9.91 -5.71 15.46
CA PRO A 20 -9.75 -4.82 14.31
C PRO A 20 -9.24 -5.52 13.04
N LEU A 21 -9.39 -4.87 11.87
CA LEU A 21 -8.72 -5.28 10.64
C LEU A 21 -7.20 -5.20 10.79
N ILE A 22 -6.52 -6.32 10.59
CA ILE A 22 -5.06 -6.39 10.67
C ILE A 22 -4.48 -6.61 9.27
N ILE A 23 -3.54 -5.73 8.89
CA ILE A 23 -2.70 -5.89 7.70
C ILE A 23 -1.27 -6.13 8.16
N SER A 24 -0.74 -7.33 7.99
CA SER A 24 0.58 -7.71 8.48
C SER A 24 1.44 -8.37 7.40
N GLY A 25 2.75 -8.40 7.63
CA GLY A 25 3.69 -9.01 6.69
C GLY A 25 5.07 -8.36 6.73
N PRO A 26 6.06 -8.90 6.00
CA PRO A 26 7.43 -8.44 6.09
C PRO A 26 7.59 -7.02 5.54
N CYS A 27 8.48 -6.25 6.17
CA CYS A 27 8.85 -4.93 5.66
C CYS A 27 9.47 -5.01 4.27
N SER A 28 10.18 -6.13 4.00
CA SER A 28 10.84 -6.41 2.72
C SER A 28 10.66 -7.88 2.36
N ALA A 29 10.24 -8.16 1.14
CA ALA A 29 10.27 -9.51 0.56
C ALA A 29 11.69 -9.76 0.05
N GLU A 30 12.51 -10.46 0.84
CA GLU A 30 13.93 -10.66 0.55
C GLU A 30 14.20 -11.98 -0.16
N THR A 31 13.49 -13.04 0.21
CA THR A 31 13.50 -14.35 -0.45
C THR A 31 12.10 -14.94 -0.50
N TYR A 32 11.89 -15.87 -1.43
CA TYR A 32 10.63 -16.62 -1.53
C TYR A 32 10.29 -17.34 -0.21
N ASP A 33 11.25 -18.06 0.35
CA ASP A 33 11.06 -18.86 1.56
C ASP A 33 10.71 -17.99 2.78
N GLN A 34 11.42 -16.86 2.95
CA GLN A 34 11.13 -15.90 4.02
C GLN A 34 9.71 -15.37 3.90
N LEU A 35 9.29 -14.96 2.70
CA LEU A 35 7.95 -14.42 2.47
C LEU A 35 6.88 -15.49 2.71
N ARG A 36 7.05 -16.68 2.13
CA ARG A 36 6.11 -17.80 2.24
C ARG A 36 5.93 -18.25 3.68
N GLU A 37 7.03 -18.45 4.41
CA GLU A 37 6.96 -18.89 5.82
C GLU A 37 6.28 -17.84 6.69
N THR A 38 6.62 -16.55 6.51
CA THR A 38 5.94 -15.44 7.21
C THR A 38 4.43 -15.47 6.94
N CYS A 39 4.02 -15.65 5.68
CA CYS A 39 2.61 -15.67 5.31
C CYS A 39 1.87 -16.88 5.90
N LYS A 40 2.50 -18.06 5.95
CA LYS A 40 1.92 -19.25 6.60
C LYS A 40 1.66 -19.03 8.08
N GLN A 41 2.64 -18.45 8.78
CA GLN A 41 2.49 -18.16 10.20
C GLN A 41 1.39 -17.11 10.44
N LEU A 42 1.34 -16.05 9.65
CA LEU A 42 0.30 -15.04 9.75
C LEU A 42 -1.10 -15.63 9.50
N LYS A 43 -1.23 -16.47 8.47
CA LYS A 43 -2.50 -17.16 8.18
C LYS A 43 -2.94 -18.07 9.32
N SER A 44 -2.02 -18.80 9.96
CA SER A 44 -2.34 -19.66 11.11
C SER A 44 -2.87 -18.87 12.32
N HIS A 45 -2.61 -17.56 12.37
CA HIS A 45 -3.16 -16.62 13.35
C HIS A 45 -4.41 -15.86 12.86
N GLY A 46 -5.01 -16.30 11.74
CA GLY A 46 -6.24 -15.68 11.21
C GLY A 46 -6.04 -14.41 10.39
N ILE A 47 -4.79 -14.04 10.06
CA ILE A 47 -4.52 -12.87 9.24
C ILE A 47 -4.59 -13.27 7.77
N ASN A 48 -5.55 -12.70 7.04
CA ASN A 48 -5.82 -13.00 5.63
C ASN A 48 -5.45 -11.86 4.68
N LEU A 49 -5.24 -10.65 5.18
CA LEU A 49 -4.72 -9.53 4.39
C LEU A 49 -3.27 -9.24 4.77
N MET A 50 -2.38 -9.48 3.83
CA MET A 50 -0.94 -9.40 4.04
C MET A 50 -0.32 -8.22 3.30
N ARG A 51 0.83 -7.77 3.77
CA ARG A 51 1.65 -6.79 3.06
C ARG A 51 3.03 -7.37 2.78
N ALA A 52 3.67 -6.91 1.71
CA ALA A 52 5.08 -7.17 1.45
C ALA A 52 5.75 -5.93 0.84
N GLY A 53 6.95 -5.61 1.30
CA GLY A 53 7.74 -4.56 0.68
C GLY A 53 8.46 -5.10 -0.56
N VAL A 54 7.96 -4.77 -1.74
CA VAL A 54 8.45 -5.23 -3.05
C VAL A 54 9.51 -4.27 -3.58
N TRP A 55 9.22 -2.98 -3.54
CA TRP A 55 10.13 -1.90 -3.89
C TRP A 55 10.50 -1.11 -2.63
N LYS A 56 11.78 -0.78 -2.49
CA LYS A 56 12.31 -0.12 -1.29
C LYS A 56 12.94 1.23 -1.66
N PRO A 57 12.21 2.35 -1.55
CA PRO A 57 12.77 3.67 -1.81
C PRO A 57 13.80 3.99 -0.73
N ARG A 58 15.08 3.86 -1.07
CA ARG A 58 16.19 4.13 -0.15
C ARG A 58 16.62 5.58 -0.24
N THR A 59 16.98 6.15 0.90
CA THR A 59 17.50 7.51 0.96
C THR A 59 18.90 7.61 0.34
N ARG A 60 19.68 6.54 0.42
CA ARG A 60 21.01 6.45 -0.19
C ARG A 60 21.06 5.31 -1.18
N PRO A 61 21.69 5.49 -2.37
CA PRO A 61 21.89 4.42 -3.36
C PRO A 61 22.84 3.34 -2.81
N GLY A 62 22.86 2.18 -3.49
CA GLY A 62 23.79 1.09 -3.17
C GLY A 62 23.36 0.18 -2.01
N THR A 63 22.10 0.29 -1.54
CA THR A 63 21.51 -0.64 -0.59
C THR A 63 20.40 -1.45 -1.29
N PHE A 64 19.91 -2.51 -0.65
CA PHE A 64 18.85 -3.34 -1.19
C PHE A 64 17.58 -2.52 -1.51
N GLU A 65 17.19 -2.47 -2.77
CA GLU A 65 16.07 -1.66 -3.27
C GLU A 65 14.79 -2.49 -3.50
N GLY A 66 14.80 -3.76 -3.11
CA GLY A 66 13.71 -4.70 -3.28
C GLY A 66 13.93 -5.63 -4.49
N ASN A 67 13.16 -6.70 -4.53
CA ASN A 67 13.22 -7.69 -5.61
C ASN A 67 12.26 -7.39 -6.78
N GLY A 68 11.49 -6.31 -6.68
CA GLY A 68 10.64 -5.85 -7.77
C GLY A 68 9.69 -6.92 -8.30
N GLU A 69 9.73 -7.15 -9.60
CA GLU A 69 8.84 -8.09 -10.28
C GLU A 69 8.98 -9.54 -9.77
N ASP A 70 10.16 -9.97 -9.35
CA ASP A 70 10.34 -11.32 -8.82
C ASP A 70 9.58 -11.52 -7.50
N ALA A 71 9.57 -10.51 -6.62
CA ALA A 71 8.76 -10.57 -5.42
C ALA A 71 7.24 -10.58 -5.71
N LEU A 72 6.80 -9.96 -6.80
CA LEU A 72 5.40 -10.04 -7.23
C LEU A 72 5.01 -11.45 -7.73
N LYS A 73 5.93 -12.14 -8.42
CA LYS A 73 5.73 -13.56 -8.79
C LYS A 73 5.57 -14.43 -7.53
N TRP A 74 6.45 -14.25 -6.54
CA TRP A 74 6.35 -14.96 -5.26
C TRP A 74 5.02 -14.70 -4.56
N ILE A 75 4.55 -13.45 -4.57
CA ILE A 75 3.26 -13.09 -4.00
C ILE A 75 2.12 -13.82 -4.73
N ALA A 76 2.15 -13.87 -6.07
CA ALA A 76 1.12 -14.56 -6.85
C ALA A 76 1.04 -16.05 -6.48
N ASP A 77 2.18 -16.75 -6.41
CA ASP A 77 2.26 -18.15 -6.02
C ASP A 77 1.74 -18.38 -4.59
N ILE A 78 2.13 -17.52 -3.64
CA ILE A 78 1.71 -17.60 -2.23
C ILE A 78 0.21 -17.31 -2.08
N LYS A 79 -0.33 -16.37 -2.86
CA LYS A 79 -1.78 -16.09 -2.90
C LYS A 79 -2.57 -17.33 -3.34
N GLU A 80 -2.11 -18.01 -4.39
CA GLU A 80 -2.74 -19.24 -4.88
C GLU A 80 -2.65 -20.35 -3.84
N GLU A 81 -1.46 -20.57 -3.24
CA GLU A 81 -1.24 -21.60 -2.23
C GLU A 81 -2.08 -21.39 -0.97
N LEU A 82 -2.11 -20.16 -0.47
CA LEU A 82 -2.66 -19.87 0.86
C LEU A 82 -4.08 -19.28 0.83
N GLY A 83 -4.58 -18.82 -0.30
CA GLY A 83 -5.89 -18.16 -0.39
C GLY A 83 -5.95 -16.84 0.40
N VAL A 84 -4.88 -16.04 0.35
CA VAL A 84 -4.75 -14.77 1.07
C VAL A 84 -4.73 -13.58 0.12
N GLN A 85 -4.97 -12.38 0.64
CA GLN A 85 -4.90 -11.13 -0.10
C GLN A 85 -3.60 -10.40 0.21
N PHE A 86 -3.11 -9.61 -0.77
CA PHE A 86 -1.89 -8.82 -0.59
C PHE A 86 -2.08 -7.35 -0.93
N THR A 87 -1.38 -6.53 -0.17
CA THR A 87 -1.19 -5.12 -0.47
C THR A 87 0.29 -4.78 -0.63
N VAL A 88 0.61 -3.97 -1.63
CA VAL A 88 1.98 -3.50 -1.90
C VAL A 88 2.04 -1.99 -2.06
N GLU A 89 3.20 -1.40 -1.72
CA GLU A 89 3.47 0.02 -1.96
C GLU A 89 3.78 0.25 -3.45
N VAL A 90 3.16 1.28 -4.04
CA VAL A 90 3.45 1.73 -5.41
C VAL A 90 3.88 3.19 -5.40
N ALA A 91 4.73 3.58 -6.34
CA ALA A 91 5.30 4.93 -6.40
C ALA A 91 5.28 5.55 -7.80
N ASN A 92 5.00 4.78 -8.84
CA ASN A 92 4.96 5.21 -10.24
C ASN A 92 4.08 4.28 -11.09
N THR A 93 3.88 4.63 -12.35
CA THR A 93 3.07 3.88 -13.31
C THR A 93 3.56 2.44 -13.51
N SER A 94 4.87 2.23 -13.65
CA SER A 94 5.43 0.88 -13.85
C SER A 94 5.15 -0.07 -12.68
N HIS A 95 5.19 0.45 -11.43
CA HIS A 95 4.81 -0.34 -10.25
C HIS A 95 3.34 -0.76 -10.30
N ILE A 96 2.46 0.12 -10.78
CA ILE A 96 1.03 -0.18 -10.90
C ILE A 96 0.79 -1.24 -11.97
N GLU A 97 1.37 -1.08 -13.16
CA GLU A 97 1.23 -2.05 -14.26
C GLU A 97 1.66 -3.45 -13.83
N LEU A 98 2.81 -3.56 -13.15
CA LEU A 98 3.30 -4.82 -12.61
C LEU A 98 2.40 -5.36 -11.50
N ALA A 99 1.97 -4.52 -10.56
CA ALA A 99 1.09 -4.96 -9.47
C ALA A 99 -0.25 -5.48 -10.00
N LEU A 100 -0.85 -4.81 -10.99
CA LEU A 100 -2.07 -5.27 -11.65
C LEU A 100 -1.85 -6.56 -12.44
N LYS A 101 -0.74 -6.66 -13.19
CA LYS A 101 -0.34 -7.88 -13.94
C LYS A 101 -0.28 -9.11 -13.04
N TYR A 102 0.24 -8.98 -11.82
CA TYR A 102 0.36 -10.07 -10.85
C TYR A 102 -0.81 -10.17 -9.88
N GLY A 103 -1.92 -9.46 -10.14
CA GLY A 103 -3.16 -9.59 -9.38
C GLY A 103 -3.05 -9.15 -7.92
N ILE A 104 -2.30 -8.09 -7.63
CA ILE A 104 -2.26 -7.52 -6.28
C ILE A 104 -3.64 -6.95 -5.94
N ASP A 105 -4.13 -7.28 -4.73
CA ASP A 105 -5.51 -6.98 -4.33
C ASP A 105 -5.72 -5.52 -3.92
N ILE A 106 -4.72 -4.92 -3.27
CA ILE A 106 -4.80 -3.55 -2.76
C ILE A 106 -3.47 -2.85 -2.99
N LEU A 107 -3.49 -1.63 -3.49
CA LEU A 107 -2.31 -0.79 -3.63
C LEU A 107 -2.22 0.21 -2.49
N TRP A 108 -1.02 0.60 -2.07
CA TRP A 108 -0.88 1.77 -1.24
C TRP A 108 0.13 2.78 -1.77
N ILE A 109 -0.17 4.06 -1.58
CA ILE A 109 0.73 5.17 -1.88
C ILE A 109 1.53 5.50 -0.62
N GLY A 110 2.85 5.41 -0.72
CA GLY A 110 3.76 5.65 0.39
C GLY A 110 3.87 7.14 0.78
N ALA A 111 4.28 7.41 2.01
CA ALA A 111 4.39 8.76 2.55
C ALA A 111 5.37 9.67 1.76
N ARG A 112 6.39 9.10 1.12
CA ARG A 112 7.34 9.83 0.26
C ARG A 112 6.76 10.18 -1.10
N THR A 113 5.84 9.38 -1.61
CA THR A 113 5.13 9.62 -2.87
C THR A 113 3.98 10.60 -2.67
N THR A 114 3.27 10.51 -1.55
CA THR A 114 2.13 11.40 -1.22
C THR A 114 2.52 12.88 -1.18
N VAL A 115 3.78 13.21 -0.87
CA VAL A 115 4.27 14.62 -0.87
C VAL A 115 4.42 15.22 -2.27
N ASN A 116 4.36 14.40 -3.33
CA ASN A 116 4.56 14.87 -4.69
C ASN A 116 3.24 14.76 -5.49
N PRO A 117 2.53 15.88 -5.72
CA PRO A 117 1.27 15.86 -6.47
C PRO A 117 1.39 15.33 -7.91
N PHE A 118 2.55 15.48 -8.57
CA PHE A 118 2.78 14.94 -9.91
C PHE A 118 2.81 13.42 -9.88
N SER A 119 3.58 12.81 -8.95
CA SER A 119 3.63 11.36 -8.79
C SER A 119 2.27 10.77 -8.42
N VAL A 120 1.50 11.46 -7.55
CA VAL A 120 0.14 11.02 -7.22
C VAL A 120 -0.78 11.12 -8.43
N GLN A 121 -0.61 12.14 -9.29
CA GLN A 121 -1.40 12.26 -10.52
C GLN A 121 -1.07 11.15 -11.52
N GLU A 122 0.21 10.84 -11.74
CA GLU A 122 0.62 9.71 -12.59
C GLU A 122 0.02 8.39 -12.10
N ILE A 123 0.02 8.16 -10.79
CA ILE A 123 -0.62 7.00 -10.18
C ILE A 123 -2.13 7.01 -10.45
N ALA A 124 -2.80 8.13 -10.22
CA ALA A 124 -4.23 8.28 -10.46
C ALA A 124 -4.61 7.99 -11.91
N ASP A 125 -3.81 8.46 -12.86
CA ASP A 125 -4.03 8.22 -14.29
C ASP A 125 -3.81 6.74 -14.66
N ALA A 126 -2.82 6.08 -14.07
CA ALA A 126 -2.50 4.67 -14.32
C ALA A 126 -3.54 3.69 -13.75
N ILE A 127 -4.21 4.02 -12.64
CA ILE A 127 -5.26 3.17 -12.04
C ILE A 127 -6.66 3.48 -12.56
N LYS A 128 -6.81 4.53 -13.36
CA LYS A 128 -8.11 4.94 -13.90
C LYS A 128 -8.79 3.81 -14.67
N GLY A 129 -10.05 3.56 -14.33
CA GLY A 129 -10.84 2.48 -14.96
C GLY A 129 -10.61 1.09 -14.36
N THR A 130 -9.76 0.96 -13.35
CA THR A 130 -9.65 -0.26 -12.55
C THR A 130 -10.59 -0.22 -11.35
N ASP A 131 -10.88 -1.38 -10.77
CA ASP A 131 -11.64 -1.51 -9.50
C ASP A 131 -10.71 -1.79 -8.30
N THR A 132 -9.40 -1.56 -8.47
CA THR A 132 -8.37 -1.89 -7.47
C THR A 132 -8.40 -0.90 -6.32
N PRO A 133 -8.59 -1.34 -5.07
CA PRO A 133 -8.56 -0.48 -3.90
C PRO A 133 -7.22 0.20 -3.66
N VAL A 134 -7.24 1.44 -3.16
CA VAL A 134 -6.03 2.22 -2.89
C VAL A 134 -6.03 2.79 -1.48
N LEU A 135 -4.95 2.54 -0.74
CA LEU A 135 -4.68 3.12 0.56
C LEU A 135 -3.65 4.25 0.42
N ILE A 136 -3.84 5.37 1.08
CA ILE A 136 -2.95 6.54 0.97
C ILE A 136 -2.39 6.90 2.35
N LYS A 137 -1.07 6.78 2.51
CA LYS A 137 -0.38 7.22 3.73
C LYS A 137 -0.26 8.73 3.78
N ASN A 138 -0.38 9.31 5.00
CA ASN A 138 -0.07 10.72 5.19
C ASN A 138 1.41 11.02 4.87
N PRO A 139 1.72 12.27 4.43
CA PRO A 139 3.09 12.73 4.27
C PRO A 139 3.91 12.61 5.56
N ILE A 140 5.24 12.62 5.44
CA ILE A 140 6.13 12.65 6.60
C ILE A 140 5.95 13.97 7.39
N ASN A 141 5.83 15.08 6.67
CA ASN A 141 5.54 16.39 7.26
C ASN A 141 4.04 16.51 7.61
N PRO A 142 3.68 17.31 8.61
CA PRO A 142 2.30 17.49 9.05
C PRO A 142 1.49 18.39 8.08
N ASP A 143 1.48 18.05 6.80
CA ASP A 143 0.76 18.76 5.76
C ASP A 143 -0.51 17.98 5.38
N LEU A 144 -1.61 18.34 6.00
CA LEU A 144 -2.92 17.73 5.73
C LEU A 144 -3.43 18.08 4.32
N SER A 145 -3.05 19.24 3.78
CA SER A 145 -3.50 19.66 2.43
C SER A 145 -2.91 18.75 1.35
N LEU A 146 -1.64 18.36 1.48
CA LEU A 146 -1.01 17.38 0.59
C LEU A 146 -1.70 16.01 0.69
N TRP A 147 -2.04 15.56 1.89
CA TRP A 147 -2.72 14.29 2.07
C TRP A 147 -4.14 14.30 1.49
N MET A 148 -4.89 15.35 1.78
CA MET A 148 -6.23 15.54 1.22
C MET A 148 -6.19 15.65 -0.30
N GLY A 149 -5.24 16.41 -0.86
CA GLY A 149 -5.05 16.51 -2.30
C GLY A 149 -4.73 15.17 -2.97
N ALA A 150 -3.96 14.30 -2.31
CA ALA A 150 -3.70 12.95 -2.79
C ALA A 150 -4.99 12.10 -2.82
N LEU A 151 -5.77 12.11 -1.73
CA LEU A 151 -7.08 11.45 -1.67
C LEU A 151 -8.03 11.95 -2.77
N GLU A 152 -8.12 13.26 -2.97
CA GLU A 152 -8.98 13.88 -3.97
C GLU A 152 -8.59 13.49 -5.41
N ARG A 153 -7.28 13.37 -5.72
CA ARG A 153 -6.79 12.94 -7.04
C ARG A 153 -7.18 11.51 -7.35
N ILE A 154 -6.94 10.59 -6.42
CA ILE A 154 -7.30 9.18 -6.56
C ILE A 154 -8.82 9.02 -6.71
N ASN A 155 -9.61 9.73 -5.89
CA ASN A 155 -11.07 9.70 -5.99
C ASN A 155 -11.58 10.31 -7.31
N THR A 156 -10.92 11.35 -7.82
CA THR A 156 -11.26 11.97 -9.12
C THR A 156 -10.97 11.05 -10.30
N ALA A 157 -10.00 10.15 -10.18
CA ALA A 157 -9.73 9.09 -11.16
C ALA A 157 -10.82 8.00 -11.20
N GLY A 158 -11.79 8.04 -10.28
CA GLY A 158 -12.92 7.12 -10.21
C GLY A 158 -12.77 6.01 -9.16
N ILE A 159 -11.69 6.02 -8.37
CA ILE A 159 -11.51 5.04 -7.31
C ILE A 159 -12.35 5.43 -6.09
N THR A 160 -13.30 4.56 -5.73
CA THR A 160 -14.17 4.71 -4.55
C THR A 160 -13.73 3.82 -3.38
N LYS A 161 -13.09 2.68 -3.68
CA LYS A 161 -12.50 1.76 -2.70
C LYS A 161 -11.17 2.31 -2.22
N MET A 162 -11.20 3.23 -1.29
CA MET A 162 -9.99 3.90 -0.82
C MET A 162 -10.01 4.14 0.70
N GLY A 163 -8.80 4.25 1.27
CA GLY A 163 -8.62 4.49 2.69
C GLY A 163 -7.40 5.34 3.00
N ALA A 164 -7.41 5.99 4.15
CA ALA A 164 -6.31 6.79 4.63
C ALA A 164 -5.52 6.04 5.71
N ILE A 165 -4.20 6.01 5.59
CA ILE A 165 -3.29 5.41 6.58
C ILE A 165 -2.57 6.52 7.33
N HIS A 166 -2.83 6.65 8.63
CA HIS A 166 -2.09 7.56 9.49
C HIS A 166 -0.84 6.87 10.05
N ARG A 167 0.35 7.33 9.61
CA ARG A 167 1.65 6.80 10.05
C ARG A 167 2.39 7.66 11.07
N GLY A 168 1.77 8.71 11.55
CA GLY A 168 2.42 9.78 12.31
C GLY A 168 3.09 10.83 11.44
N PHE A 169 3.54 11.91 12.07
CA PHE A 169 4.27 13.01 11.44
C PHE A 169 5.63 13.18 12.10
N SER A 170 6.64 13.60 11.32
CA SER A 170 7.91 14.05 11.88
C SER A 170 7.78 15.48 12.37
N MET A 171 7.96 15.70 13.66
CA MET A 171 7.97 17.03 14.26
C MET A 171 9.41 17.41 14.64
N THR A 172 9.76 18.68 14.44
CA THR A 172 11.06 19.22 14.92
C THR A 172 11.15 19.08 16.43
N GLY A 173 12.02 18.18 16.91
CA GLY A 173 12.31 17.98 18.33
C GLY A 173 11.81 16.70 18.97
N LYS A 174 10.81 15.99 18.42
CA LYS A 174 10.42 14.64 18.87
C LYS A 174 9.80 13.87 17.70
N SER A 175 10.40 12.76 17.31
CA SER A 175 9.80 11.82 16.37
C SER A 175 8.78 10.96 17.12
N LEU A 176 7.50 11.21 16.92
CA LEU A 176 6.45 10.27 17.26
C LEU A 176 6.24 9.36 16.05
N SER A 177 6.95 8.25 16.02
CA SER A 177 6.75 7.22 14.99
C SER A 177 5.79 6.16 15.54
N LEU A 178 4.62 6.04 14.93
CA LEU A 178 3.68 4.93 15.17
C LEU A 178 4.02 3.69 14.31
N ILE A 179 5.26 3.58 13.82
CA ILE A 179 5.68 2.52 12.90
C ILE A 179 5.86 1.17 13.61
N HIS A 180 5.62 1.08 14.89
CA HIS A 180 5.79 -0.15 15.66
C HIS A 180 4.44 -0.70 16.17
N ILE A 181 3.48 -0.74 15.29
CA ILE A 181 2.28 -1.54 15.50
C ILE A 181 2.19 -2.55 14.38
#